data_ee000c33023f8d9c72f6f3f68a05ccf8
#
_entry.id   ee000c33023f8d9c72f6f3f68a05ccf8
#
_cell.length_a   1.000
_cell.length_b   1.000
_cell.length_c   1.000
_cell.angle_alpha   90.00
_cell.angle_beta   90.00
_cell.angle_gamma   90.00
#
_symmetry.space_group_name_H-M   'P 1'
#
loop_
_entity.id
_entity.type
_entity.pdbx_description
1 polymer ?
#
loop_
_entity_poly.entity_id
_entity_poly.type
_entity_poly.pdbx_seq_one_letter_code
_entity_poly.pdbx_strand_id
1 'polypeptide(L)'
;MIIDCKIIKELANGGQKKVYLAKHPEVGMVVIKRGDIKSFTSLERIKREVELLSELKSEYYPQQYHFNIDVKTKQFEIVEDYIEGNVLREIITTLSSPRQIFTFLKSLVTGLSIIWDKNIVHRDLKPENIIIRPNGTPCIIDLGIARFLDLESLTKTISPMGPCTPIYAAPEQLNNNKNLIDPRTDFFGLGIIALELYLGVHPYDPTYVGNNFSIVENILQNKYIVETDSVKRDDSIVEFASKTLHMQPYDRLRNYQMLNAFIAKQI
;
A
#
# COMPACT_ATOMS: atom_id res chain seq x y z
N MET A 1 -18.33 11.59 21.73
CA MET A 1 -18.64 13.00 21.32
C MET A 1 -18.54 12.98 19.80
N ILE A 2 -19.62 13.26 19.08
CA ILE A 2 -19.55 13.40 17.61
C ILE A 2 -18.72 14.65 17.37
N ILE A 3 -17.58 14.52 16.70
CA ILE A 3 -16.77 15.68 16.33
C ILE A 3 -17.55 16.46 15.28
N ASP A 4 -17.81 17.74 15.54
CA ASP A 4 -18.58 18.63 14.66
C ASP A 4 -17.71 19.08 13.48
N CYS A 5 -17.45 18.13 12.56
CA CYS A 5 -16.71 18.39 11.34
C CYS A 5 -17.65 18.80 10.22
N LYS A 6 -17.37 19.93 9.56
CA LYS A 6 -18.10 20.35 8.36
C LYS A 6 -17.56 19.61 7.13
N ILE A 7 -18.34 18.70 6.56
CA ILE A 7 -18.01 18.03 5.29
C ILE A 7 -17.97 19.06 4.16
N ILE A 8 -16.91 19.03 3.35
CA ILE A 8 -16.69 19.92 2.19
C ILE A 8 -17.02 19.18 0.89
N LYS A 9 -16.47 17.98 0.69
CA LYS A 9 -16.73 17.15 -0.50
C LYS A 9 -16.41 15.67 -0.25
N GLU A 10 -17.00 14.82 -1.06
CA GLU A 10 -16.58 13.40 -1.15
C GLU A 10 -15.29 13.28 -1.96
N LEU A 11 -14.32 12.55 -1.44
CA LEU A 11 -13.02 12.27 -2.10
C LEU A 11 -13.03 10.92 -2.81
N ALA A 12 -13.65 9.90 -2.19
CA ALA A 12 -13.73 8.56 -2.74
C ALA A 12 -14.95 7.82 -2.21
N ASN A 13 -15.50 6.93 -3.04
CA ASN A 13 -16.60 6.03 -2.70
C ASN A 13 -16.22 4.61 -3.08
N GLY A 14 -15.64 3.88 -2.14
CA GLY A 14 -15.22 2.49 -2.31
C GLY A 14 -16.23 1.50 -1.74
N GLY A 15 -16.06 0.22 -2.05
CA GLY A 15 -16.99 -0.84 -1.64
C GLY A 15 -17.12 -1.08 -0.13
N GLN A 16 -16.23 -0.53 0.69
CA GLN A 16 -16.23 -0.71 2.15
C GLN A 16 -16.34 0.59 2.93
N LYS A 17 -15.86 1.71 2.39
CA LYS A 17 -15.86 3.01 3.06
C LYS A 17 -16.01 4.17 2.07
N LYS A 18 -16.69 5.22 2.51
CA LYS A 18 -16.74 6.53 1.86
C LYS A 18 -15.73 7.45 2.54
N VAL A 19 -15.05 8.25 1.75
CA VAL A 19 -13.99 9.15 2.22
C VAL A 19 -14.39 10.58 1.89
N TYR A 20 -14.36 11.45 2.90
CA TYR A 20 -14.77 12.84 2.78
C TYR A 20 -13.65 13.78 3.20
N LEU A 21 -13.48 14.88 2.47
CA LEU A 21 -12.75 16.04 2.95
C LEU A 21 -13.67 16.84 3.86
N ALA A 22 -13.17 17.20 5.03
CA ALA A 22 -13.94 17.97 6.01
C ALA A 22 -13.06 19.01 6.72
N LYS A 23 -13.68 19.96 7.39
CA LYS A 23 -13.01 20.94 8.24
C LYS A 23 -13.37 20.65 9.70
N HIS A 24 -12.36 20.35 10.49
CA HIS A 24 -12.43 20.20 11.94
C HIS A 24 -12.25 21.58 12.60
N PRO A 25 -12.99 21.92 13.66
CA PRO A 25 -12.92 23.24 14.29
C PRO A 25 -11.54 23.59 14.86
N GLU A 26 -10.80 22.61 15.37
CA GLU A 26 -9.52 22.84 16.06
C GLU A 26 -8.29 22.54 15.19
N VAL A 27 -8.30 21.43 14.41
CA VAL A 27 -7.10 20.97 13.68
C VAL A 27 -7.12 21.32 12.19
N GLY A 28 -8.20 21.93 11.68
CA GLY A 28 -8.27 22.38 10.29
C GLY A 28 -8.79 21.31 9.33
N MET A 29 -8.07 21.08 8.23
CA MET A 29 -8.51 20.12 7.20
C MET A 29 -8.26 18.68 7.64
N VAL A 30 -9.29 17.84 7.52
CA VAL A 30 -9.25 16.42 7.90
C VAL A 30 -9.91 15.55 6.85
N VAL A 31 -9.61 14.27 6.89
CA VAL A 31 -10.29 13.21 6.15
C VAL A 31 -11.20 12.45 7.10
N ILE A 32 -12.45 12.26 6.71
CA ILE A 32 -13.42 11.41 7.42
C ILE A 32 -13.63 10.15 6.58
N LYS A 33 -13.34 8.99 7.16
CA LYS A 33 -13.65 7.68 6.58
C LYS A 33 -14.88 7.12 7.29
N ARG A 34 -15.97 6.89 6.56
CA ARG A 34 -17.22 6.30 7.06
C ARG A 34 -17.52 5.01 6.31
N GLY A 35 -17.99 4.00 7.03
CA GLY A 35 -18.38 2.75 6.40
C GLY A 35 -19.24 1.86 7.29
N ASP A 36 -19.73 0.76 6.70
CA ASP A 36 -20.57 -0.20 7.40
C ASP A 36 -19.74 -1.36 7.97
N ILE A 37 -20.10 -1.79 9.17
CA ILE A 37 -19.53 -2.95 9.83
C ILE A 37 -20.30 -4.18 9.35
N LYS A 38 -19.78 -4.85 8.32
CA LYS A 38 -20.44 -6.00 7.67
C LYS A 38 -20.36 -7.30 8.48
N SER A 39 -19.38 -7.43 9.36
CA SER A 39 -19.13 -8.63 10.14
C SER A 39 -18.26 -8.34 11.36
N PHE A 40 -18.20 -9.30 12.30
CA PHE A 40 -17.25 -9.23 13.42
C PHE A 40 -15.80 -9.10 12.93
N THR A 41 -15.43 -9.87 11.91
CA THR A 41 -14.08 -9.81 11.31
C THR A 41 -13.77 -8.42 10.72
N SER A 42 -14.76 -7.75 10.10
CA SER A 42 -14.55 -6.39 9.58
C SER A 42 -14.37 -5.39 10.72
N LEU A 43 -15.10 -5.52 11.81
CA LEU A 43 -14.96 -4.70 13.01
C LEU A 43 -13.57 -4.83 13.63
N GLU A 44 -13.07 -6.05 13.80
CA GLU A 44 -11.74 -6.30 14.35
C GLU A 44 -10.62 -5.75 13.48
N ARG A 45 -10.79 -5.77 12.15
CA ARG A 45 -9.83 -5.14 11.22
C ARG A 45 -9.81 -3.61 11.40
N ILE A 46 -10.99 -2.98 11.47
CA ILE A 46 -11.12 -1.53 11.66
C ILE A 46 -10.47 -1.12 12.99
N LYS A 47 -10.75 -1.84 14.08
CA LYS A 47 -10.13 -1.57 15.38
C LYS A 47 -8.60 -1.66 15.32
N ARG A 48 -8.04 -2.67 14.65
CA ARG A 48 -6.59 -2.83 14.50
C ARG A 48 -5.96 -1.72 13.64
N GLU A 49 -6.62 -1.29 12.56
CA GLU A 49 -6.17 -0.15 11.76
C GLU A 49 -6.07 1.10 12.63
N VAL A 50 -7.11 1.36 13.42
CA VAL A 50 -7.21 2.50 14.33
C VAL A 50 -6.15 2.45 15.43
N GLU A 51 -5.99 1.30 16.07
CA GLU A 51 -5.01 1.07 17.13
C GLU A 51 -3.58 1.31 16.61
N LEU A 52 -3.27 0.75 15.43
CA LEU A 52 -1.99 0.93 14.78
C LEU A 52 -1.74 2.40 14.43
N LEU A 53 -2.68 3.07 13.76
CA LEU A 53 -2.53 4.48 13.38
C LEU A 53 -2.40 5.40 14.60
N SER A 54 -3.08 5.11 15.71
CA SER A 54 -2.98 5.89 16.94
C SER A 54 -1.58 5.86 17.57
N GLU A 55 -0.82 4.76 17.35
CA GLU A 55 0.54 4.58 17.84
C GLU A 55 1.62 5.12 16.87
N LEU A 56 1.27 5.25 15.58
CA LEU A 56 2.21 5.69 14.54
C LEU A 56 2.32 7.21 14.53
N LYS A 57 3.24 7.77 15.33
CA LYS A 57 3.61 9.19 15.28
C LYS A 57 4.74 9.40 14.29
N SER A 58 4.40 9.53 13.01
CA SER A 58 5.38 9.65 11.93
C SER A 58 4.80 10.44 10.75
N GLU A 59 5.64 11.21 10.05
CA GLU A 59 5.25 11.91 8.83
C GLU A 59 4.86 10.97 7.67
N TYR A 60 5.20 9.69 7.76
CA TYR A 60 4.87 8.67 6.75
C TYR A 60 3.45 8.12 6.86
N TYR A 61 2.69 8.50 7.89
CA TYR A 61 1.32 8.05 8.13
C TYR A 61 0.43 9.22 8.54
N PRO A 62 -0.87 9.22 8.20
CA PRO A 62 -1.79 10.24 8.71
C PRO A 62 -1.97 10.07 10.22
N GLN A 63 -1.98 11.19 10.95
CA GLN A 63 -2.34 11.17 12.37
C GLN A 63 -3.85 10.97 12.51
N GLN A 64 -4.26 10.08 13.40
CA GLN A 64 -5.66 9.87 13.72
C GLN A 64 -6.08 10.76 14.88
N TYR A 65 -7.21 11.43 14.73
CA TYR A 65 -7.81 12.33 15.74
C TYR A 65 -8.99 11.71 16.45
N HIS A 66 -9.78 10.92 15.74
CA HIS A 66 -11.01 10.34 16.29
C HIS A 66 -11.34 9.00 15.66
N PHE A 67 -11.93 8.14 16.48
CA PHE A 67 -12.54 6.89 16.04
C PHE A 67 -13.84 6.67 16.81
N ASN A 68 -14.89 6.34 16.09
CA ASN A 68 -16.19 6.00 16.67
C ASN A 68 -16.81 4.77 15.99
N ILE A 69 -17.51 3.97 16.79
CA ILE A 69 -18.33 2.86 16.33
C ILE A 69 -19.75 3.08 16.86
N ASP A 70 -20.71 3.17 15.95
CA ASP A 70 -22.12 3.10 16.30
C ASP A 70 -22.59 1.63 16.13
N VAL A 71 -22.78 0.96 17.26
CA VAL A 71 -23.22 -0.44 17.30
C VAL A 71 -24.65 -0.61 16.82
N LYS A 72 -25.51 0.42 17.00
CA LYS A 72 -26.93 0.36 16.61
C LYS A 72 -27.08 0.44 15.09
N THR A 73 -26.36 1.35 14.44
CA THR A 73 -26.38 1.51 12.98
C THR A 73 -25.38 0.60 12.29
N LYS A 74 -24.49 -0.08 13.05
CA LYS A 74 -23.37 -0.88 12.55
C LYS A 74 -22.46 -0.06 11.62
N GLN A 75 -22.16 1.18 12.00
CA GLN A 75 -21.30 2.07 11.25
C GLN A 75 -20.06 2.44 12.05
N PHE A 76 -19.00 2.80 11.33
CA PHE A 76 -17.80 3.37 11.92
C PHE A 76 -17.45 4.70 11.27
N GLU A 77 -16.74 5.53 12.02
CA GLU A 77 -16.16 6.78 11.56
C GLU A 77 -14.71 6.90 12.08
N ILE A 78 -13.80 7.24 11.17
CA ILE A 78 -12.40 7.57 11.48
C ILE A 78 -12.16 8.99 11.00
N VAL A 79 -11.54 9.83 11.84
CA VAL A 79 -11.10 11.18 11.47
C VAL A 79 -9.58 11.21 11.58
N GLU A 80 -8.93 11.54 10.47
CA GLU A 80 -7.48 11.58 10.35
C GLU A 80 -6.99 12.82 9.58
N ASP A 81 -5.67 13.05 9.57
CA ASP A 81 -5.05 14.13 8.80
C ASP A 81 -5.52 14.14 7.35
N TYR A 82 -5.81 15.35 6.84
CA TYR A 82 -5.77 15.56 5.40
C TYR A 82 -4.32 15.76 4.96
N ILE A 83 -3.84 14.85 4.13
CA ILE A 83 -2.47 14.91 3.60
C ILE A 83 -2.49 15.74 2.32
N GLU A 84 -1.87 16.92 2.39
CA GLU A 84 -1.64 17.74 1.20
C GLU A 84 -0.60 17.06 0.30
N GLY A 85 -0.90 16.99 -1.01
CA GLY A 85 -0.02 16.36 -1.99
C GLY A 85 -0.79 15.72 -3.14
N ASN A 86 -0.07 14.94 -3.95
CA ASN A 86 -0.64 14.21 -5.08
C ASN A 86 -0.63 12.71 -4.79
N VAL A 87 -1.69 12.02 -5.12
CA VAL A 87 -1.73 10.56 -5.10
C VAL A 87 -0.71 10.04 -6.11
N LEU A 88 0.14 9.08 -5.71
CA LEU A 88 1.21 8.57 -6.58
C LEU A 88 0.66 8.06 -7.93
N ARG A 89 -0.54 7.49 -7.94
CA ARG A 89 -1.23 7.08 -9.18
C ARG A 89 -1.39 8.21 -10.18
N GLU A 90 -1.69 9.42 -9.73
CA GLU A 90 -1.93 10.59 -10.59
C GLU A 90 -0.64 11.15 -11.18
N ILE A 91 0.49 10.87 -10.55
CA ILE A 91 1.82 11.36 -10.94
C ILE A 91 2.79 10.24 -11.32
N ILE A 92 2.27 9.05 -11.65
CA ILE A 92 3.08 7.83 -11.87
C ILE A 92 4.18 8.04 -12.92
N THR A 93 3.94 8.85 -13.93
CA THR A 93 4.89 9.13 -15.03
C THR A 93 5.87 10.27 -14.74
N THR A 94 5.75 10.95 -13.60
CA THR A 94 6.63 12.09 -13.26
C THR A 94 7.94 11.66 -12.61
N LEU A 95 7.98 10.48 -11.99
CA LEU A 95 9.17 9.86 -11.39
C LEU A 95 9.67 8.77 -12.34
N SER A 96 10.40 9.13 -13.40
CA SER A 96 10.77 8.18 -14.46
C SER A 96 12.27 7.83 -14.50
N SER A 97 13.15 8.65 -13.89
CA SER A 97 14.57 8.30 -13.85
C SER A 97 14.87 7.31 -12.71
N PRO A 98 15.78 6.33 -12.91
CA PRO A 98 16.16 5.36 -11.88
C PRO A 98 16.54 6.03 -10.55
N ARG A 99 17.32 7.11 -10.59
CA ARG A 99 17.72 7.86 -9.39
C ARG A 99 16.55 8.45 -8.62
N GLN A 100 15.55 9.04 -9.33
CA GLN A 100 14.34 9.57 -8.69
C GLN A 100 13.51 8.44 -8.06
N ILE A 101 13.36 7.33 -8.77
CA ILE A 101 12.65 6.14 -8.28
C ILE A 101 13.33 5.59 -7.02
N PHE A 102 14.65 5.41 -7.02
CA PHE A 102 15.36 4.91 -5.85
C PHE A 102 15.34 5.90 -4.68
N THR A 103 15.39 7.20 -4.93
CA THR A 103 15.22 8.23 -3.89
C THR A 103 13.83 8.15 -3.25
N PHE A 104 12.78 8.02 -4.06
CA PHE A 104 11.41 7.80 -3.60
C PHE A 104 11.29 6.49 -2.80
N LEU A 105 11.80 5.36 -3.35
CA LEU A 105 11.77 4.06 -2.69
C LEU A 105 12.48 4.07 -1.34
N LYS A 106 13.62 4.77 -1.23
CA LYS A 106 14.32 4.94 0.05
C LYS A 106 13.44 5.57 1.11
N SER A 107 12.76 6.65 0.76
CA SER A 107 11.84 7.33 1.67
C SER A 107 10.63 6.43 2.02
N LEU A 108 10.04 5.76 1.03
CA LEU A 108 8.91 4.85 1.24
C LEU A 108 9.29 3.66 2.14
N VAL A 109 10.46 3.05 1.94
CA VAL A 109 10.97 1.95 2.77
C VAL A 109 11.25 2.43 4.20
N THR A 110 11.70 3.68 4.39
CA THR A 110 11.83 4.27 5.72
C THR A 110 10.46 4.31 6.44
N GLY A 111 9.41 4.74 5.76
CA GLY A 111 8.05 4.70 6.31
C GLY A 111 7.58 3.27 6.64
N LEU A 112 7.76 2.34 5.70
CA LEU A 112 7.35 0.94 5.87
C LEU A 112 8.12 0.21 6.99
N SER A 113 9.42 0.55 7.21
CA SER A 113 10.20 -0.08 8.27
C SER A 113 9.61 0.15 9.66
N ILE A 114 8.88 1.26 9.86
CA ILE A 114 8.20 1.57 11.13
C ILE A 114 7.17 0.50 11.50
N ILE A 115 6.42 -0.01 10.52
CA ILE A 115 5.44 -1.08 10.74
C ILE A 115 6.09 -2.46 10.72
N TRP A 116 7.11 -2.69 9.89
CA TRP A 116 7.83 -3.96 9.85
C TRP A 116 8.56 -4.26 11.16
N ASP A 117 9.13 -3.24 11.83
CA ASP A 117 9.76 -3.36 13.16
C ASP A 117 8.74 -3.73 14.26
N LYS A 118 7.45 -3.50 14.01
CA LYS A 118 6.34 -3.92 14.87
C LYS A 118 5.75 -5.28 14.43
N ASN A 119 6.43 -6.04 13.56
CA ASN A 119 5.92 -7.28 12.97
C ASN A 119 4.60 -7.10 12.21
N ILE A 120 4.41 -5.97 11.55
CA ILE A 120 3.21 -5.66 10.76
C ILE A 120 3.58 -5.59 9.29
N VAL A 121 2.78 -6.24 8.45
CA VAL A 121 2.91 -6.24 6.98
C VAL A 121 1.73 -5.47 6.39
N HIS A 122 2.00 -4.55 5.47
CA HIS A 122 0.99 -3.67 4.87
C HIS A 122 0.00 -4.43 3.99
N ARG A 123 0.49 -5.26 3.05
CA ARG A 123 -0.26 -6.18 2.19
C ARG A 123 -1.10 -5.54 1.07
N ASP A 124 -1.22 -4.23 1.03
CA ASP A 124 -1.96 -3.50 -0.02
C ASP A 124 -1.17 -2.28 -0.51
N LEU A 125 0.14 -2.47 -0.70
CA LEU A 125 0.98 -1.44 -1.30
C LEU A 125 0.61 -1.26 -2.77
N LYS A 126 0.18 -0.05 -3.10
CA LYS A 126 -0.17 0.38 -4.46
C LYS A 126 -0.12 1.90 -4.57
N PRO A 127 0.01 2.45 -5.76
CA PRO A 127 0.11 3.89 -5.95
C PRO A 127 -1.08 4.69 -5.41
N GLU A 128 -2.27 4.11 -5.36
CA GLU A 128 -3.48 4.76 -4.82
C GLU A 128 -3.42 4.96 -3.29
N ASN A 129 -2.59 4.18 -2.59
CA ASN A 129 -2.44 4.24 -1.13
C ASN A 129 -1.22 5.08 -0.69
N ILE A 130 -0.60 5.83 -1.61
CA ILE A 130 0.57 6.66 -1.34
C ILE A 130 0.30 8.08 -1.82
N ILE A 131 0.43 9.07 -0.93
CA ILE A 131 0.39 10.50 -1.28
C ILE A 131 1.80 11.05 -1.19
N ILE A 132 2.26 11.73 -2.23
CA ILE A 132 3.53 12.45 -2.24
C ILE A 132 3.27 13.87 -1.77
N ARG A 133 3.81 14.24 -0.61
CA ARG A 133 3.72 15.58 -0.03
C ARG A 133 4.51 16.59 -0.89
N PRO A 134 4.25 17.90 -0.77
CA PRO A 134 5.00 18.93 -1.51
C PRO A 134 6.54 18.90 -1.29
N ASN A 135 6.98 18.40 -0.13
CA ASN A 135 8.40 18.20 0.18
C ASN A 135 8.99 16.88 -0.38
N GLY A 136 8.21 16.10 -1.12
CA GLY A 136 8.62 14.82 -1.69
C GLY A 136 8.48 13.60 -0.75
N THR A 137 8.11 13.79 0.52
CA THR A 137 7.93 12.67 1.46
C THR A 137 6.66 11.87 1.12
N PRO A 138 6.74 10.54 0.93
CA PRO A 138 5.57 9.70 0.75
C PRO A 138 4.81 9.52 2.07
N CYS A 139 3.48 9.59 2.02
CA CYS A 139 2.58 9.27 3.12
C CYS A 139 1.69 8.08 2.74
N ILE A 140 1.71 7.03 3.54
CA ILE A 140 0.95 5.80 3.34
C ILE A 140 -0.41 5.96 4.04
N ILE A 141 -1.52 5.94 3.28
CA ILE A 141 -2.84 6.42 3.75
C ILE A 141 -3.87 5.32 4.08
N ASP A 142 -3.54 4.05 3.91
CA ASP A 142 -4.47 2.95 4.19
C ASP A 142 -3.75 1.71 4.75
N LEU A 143 -4.06 1.37 5.99
CA LEU A 143 -3.57 0.17 6.68
C LEU A 143 -4.69 -0.87 6.92
N GLY A 144 -5.85 -0.71 6.24
CA GLY A 144 -7.07 -1.48 6.53
C GLY A 144 -6.97 -2.99 6.36
N ILE A 145 -5.92 -3.51 5.69
CA ILE A 145 -5.65 -4.95 5.59
C ILE A 145 -4.27 -5.36 6.12
N ALA A 146 -3.59 -4.44 6.81
CA ALA A 146 -2.32 -4.75 7.45
C ALA A 146 -2.45 -5.99 8.36
N ARG A 147 -1.39 -6.82 8.38
CA ARG A 147 -1.35 -8.04 9.17
C ARG A 147 -0.31 -7.91 10.28
N PHE A 148 -0.76 -8.15 11.49
CA PHE A 148 0.10 -8.38 12.65
C PHE A 148 0.57 -9.83 12.62
N LEU A 149 1.87 -10.07 12.52
CA LEU A 149 2.42 -11.43 12.39
C LEU A 149 2.31 -12.23 13.70
N ASP A 150 2.35 -11.54 14.84
CA ASP A 150 2.28 -12.14 16.18
C ASP A 150 0.84 -12.50 16.62
N LEU A 151 -0.17 -12.14 15.81
CA LEU A 151 -1.57 -12.40 16.12
C LEU A 151 -2.16 -13.39 15.12
N GLU A 152 -3.03 -14.29 15.60
CA GLU A 152 -3.76 -15.19 14.72
C GLU A 152 -4.56 -14.42 13.65
N SER A 153 -4.50 -14.93 12.43
CA SER A 153 -5.22 -14.32 11.31
C SER A 153 -6.73 -14.41 11.51
N LEU A 154 -7.41 -13.27 11.69
CA LEU A 154 -8.86 -13.19 11.77
C LEU A 154 -9.58 -13.60 10.46
N THR A 155 -8.84 -13.77 9.38
CA THR A 155 -9.41 -14.19 8.10
C THR A 155 -9.52 -15.71 8.03
N LYS A 156 -10.64 -16.25 8.51
CA LYS A 156 -11.19 -17.46 7.90
C LYS A 156 -11.76 -17.02 6.54
N THR A 157 -10.90 -16.99 5.52
CA THR A 157 -11.32 -16.48 4.22
C THR A 157 -12.08 -17.57 3.49
N ILE A 158 -13.34 -17.31 3.21
CA ILE A 158 -14.18 -18.10 2.28
C ILE A 158 -13.73 -17.81 0.83
N SER A 159 -12.99 -16.73 0.61
CA SER A 159 -12.43 -16.39 -0.72
C SER A 159 -11.14 -17.18 -0.99
N PRO A 160 -10.97 -17.74 -2.22
CA PRO A 160 -9.72 -18.39 -2.64
C PRO A 160 -8.52 -17.47 -2.55
N MET A 161 -8.71 -16.16 -2.78
CA MET A 161 -7.70 -15.11 -2.60
C MET A 161 -7.81 -14.45 -1.23
N GLY A 162 -6.66 -14.12 -0.61
CA GLY A 162 -6.60 -13.29 0.57
C GLY A 162 -7.09 -11.85 0.31
N PRO A 163 -7.29 -11.02 1.36
CA PRO A 163 -7.63 -9.61 1.20
C PRO A 163 -6.41 -8.86 0.64
N CYS A 164 -6.53 -8.32 -0.58
CA CYS A 164 -5.50 -7.54 -1.28
C CYS A 164 -6.10 -6.89 -2.53
N THR A 165 -5.37 -5.96 -3.14
CA THR A 165 -5.63 -5.51 -4.51
C THR A 165 -4.91 -6.48 -5.47
N PRO A 166 -5.63 -7.34 -6.21
CA PRO A 166 -5.01 -8.50 -6.88
C PRO A 166 -3.83 -8.17 -7.80
N ILE A 167 -3.89 -7.05 -8.49
CA ILE A 167 -2.84 -6.66 -9.46
C ILE A 167 -1.54 -6.16 -8.82
N TYR A 168 -1.51 -5.89 -7.51
CA TYR A 168 -0.31 -5.52 -6.74
C TYR A 168 0.07 -6.58 -5.70
N ALA A 169 -0.74 -7.65 -5.60
CA ALA A 169 -0.56 -8.67 -4.59
C ALA A 169 0.58 -9.63 -4.93
N ALA A 170 1.36 -9.97 -3.93
CA ALA A 170 2.37 -11.01 -4.06
C ALA A 170 1.74 -12.41 -4.24
N PRO A 171 2.43 -13.36 -4.90
CA PRO A 171 1.91 -14.70 -5.15
C PRO A 171 1.40 -15.42 -3.90
N GLU A 172 2.06 -15.27 -2.76
CA GLU A 172 1.62 -15.85 -1.48
C GLU A 172 0.30 -15.27 -0.98
N GLN A 173 -0.03 -14.00 -1.33
CA GLN A 173 -1.34 -13.40 -1.03
C GLN A 173 -2.41 -13.94 -1.97
N LEU A 174 -2.13 -14.00 -3.28
CA LEU A 174 -3.03 -14.52 -4.31
C LEU A 174 -3.42 -15.99 -4.02
N ASN A 175 -2.46 -16.78 -3.58
CA ASN A 175 -2.65 -18.18 -3.21
C ASN A 175 -3.17 -18.37 -1.76
N ASN A 176 -3.47 -17.27 -1.04
CA ASN A 176 -3.92 -17.29 0.36
C ASN A 176 -2.99 -18.09 1.31
N ASN A 177 -1.69 -18.11 0.99
CA ASN A 177 -0.69 -18.82 1.79
C ASN A 177 -0.20 -17.96 2.97
N LYS A 178 -1.00 -17.96 4.04
CA LYS A 178 -0.80 -17.08 5.19
C LYS A 178 0.54 -17.29 5.90
N ASN A 179 1.09 -18.50 5.86
CA ASN A 179 2.34 -18.83 6.54
C ASN A 179 3.58 -18.21 5.86
N LEU A 180 3.46 -17.80 4.60
CA LEU A 180 4.53 -17.14 3.84
C LEU A 180 4.47 -15.62 3.89
N ILE A 181 3.42 -15.03 4.51
CA ILE A 181 3.27 -13.58 4.59
C ILE A 181 4.19 -13.02 5.67
N ASP A 182 5.18 -12.23 5.25
CA ASP A 182 6.09 -11.47 6.08
C ASP A 182 6.46 -10.12 5.38
N PRO A 183 7.35 -9.27 5.91
CA PRO A 183 7.71 -8.00 5.26
C PRO A 183 8.13 -8.12 3.79
N ARG A 184 8.63 -9.27 3.35
CA ARG A 184 9.01 -9.54 1.95
C ARG A 184 7.80 -9.60 1.01
N THR A 185 6.59 -9.77 1.55
CA THR A 185 5.33 -9.60 0.79
C THR A 185 5.20 -8.16 0.28
N ASP A 186 5.54 -7.18 1.12
CA ASP A 186 5.52 -5.77 0.71
C ASP A 186 6.66 -5.44 -0.27
N PHE A 187 7.79 -6.16 -0.21
CA PHE A 187 8.88 -5.99 -1.19
C PHE A 187 8.42 -6.32 -2.61
N PHE A 188 7.52 -7.29 -2.78
CA PHE A 188 6.93 -7.60 -4.08
C PHE A 188 6.12 -6.41 -4.61
N GLY A 189 5.27 -5.81 -3.77
CA GLY A 189 4.54 -4.59 -4.12
C GLY A 189 5.47 -3.42 -4.48
N LEU A 190 6.58 -3.23 -3.73
CA LEU A 190 7.61 -2.24 -4.06
C LEU A 190 8.26 -2.49 -5.42
N GLY A 191 8.50 -3.75 -5.78
CA GLY A 191 9.02 -4.14 -7.09
C GLY A 191 8.07 -3.77 -8.23
N ILE A 192 6.77 -4.03 -8.07
CA ILE A 192 5.75 -3.62 -9.05
C ILE A 192 5.74 -2.10 -9.18
N ILE A 193 5.66 -1.36 -8.07
CA ILE A 193 5.62 0.11 -8.06
C ILE A 193 6.89 0.68 -8.74
N ALA A 194 8.07 0.15 -8.45
CA ALA A 194 9.31 0.61 -9.06
C ALA A 194 9.32 0.47 -10.58
N LEU A 195 8.92 -0.70 -11.10
CA LEU A 195 8.80 -0.94 -12.53
C LEU A 195 7.70 -0.09 -13.17
N GLU A 196 6.55 0.05 -12.52
CA GLU A 196 5.45 0.85 -13.04
C GLU A 196 5.83 2.34 -13.15
N LEU A 197 6.54 2.90 -12.17
CA LEU A 197 7.10 4.25 -12.23
C LEU A 197 8.10 4.39 -13.38
N TYR A 198 8.94 3.40 -13.58
CA TYR A 198 9.96 3.42 -14.64
C TYR A 198 9.37 3.27 -16.05
N LEU A 199 8.44 2.33 -16.22
CA LEU A 199 7.86 1.98 -17.52
C LEU A 199 6.68 2.89 -17.91
N GLY A 200 6.03 3.54 -16.94
CA GLY A 200 4.76 4.26 -17.13
C GLY A 200 3.54 3.34 -17.32
N VAL A 201 3.75 2.02 -17.27
CA VAL A 201 2.72 0.99 -17.44
C VAL A 201 2.91 -0.13 -16.41
N HIS A 202 1.84 -0.85 -16.10
CA HIS A 202 1.93 -1.96 -15.15
C HIS A 202 2.81 -3.09 -15.72
N PRO A 203 3.88 -3.56 -14.99
CA PRO A 203 4.87 -4.48 -15.56
C PRO A 203 4.31 -5.85 -15.96
N TYR A 204 3.18 -6.26 -15.42
CA TYR A 204 2.49 -7.50 -15.73
C TYR A 204 1.31 -7.31 -16.71
N ASP A 205 1.15 -6.13 -17.32
CA ASP A 205 0.08 -5.88 -18.28
C ASP A 205 0.24 -6.79 -19.51
N PRO A 206 -0.79 -7.61 -19.86
CA PRO A 206 -0.73 -8.56 -20.97
C PRO A 206 -0.41 -7.94 -22.30
N THR A 207 -0.80 -6.68 -22.53
CA THR A 207 -0.51 -5.96 -23.78
C THR A 207 0.99 -5.84 -24.01
N TYR A 208 1.75 -5.55 -22.97
CA TYR A 208 3.21 -5.38 -23.04
C TYR A 208 3.97 -6.67 -22.84
N VAL A 209 3.44 -7.59 -22.01
CA VAL A 209 4.01 -8.96 -21.89
C VAL A 209 3.84 -9.76 -23.18
N GLY A 210 2.89 -9.38 -24.05
CA GLY A 210 2.65 -10.03 -25.33
C GLY A 210 1.92 -11.37 -25.22
N ASN A 211 0.95 -11.47 -24.31
CA ASN A 211 0.11 -12.66 -24.13
C ASN A 211 -1.36 -12.31 -23.86
N ASN A 212 -2.20 -13.34 -23.72
CA ASN A 212 -3.64 -13.20 -23.46
C ASN A 212 -4.02 -13.49 -21.99
N PHE A 213 -3.06 -13.52 -21.08
CA PHE A 213 -3.32 -13.74 -19.65
C PHE A 213 -3.79 -12.43 -19.00
N SER A 214 -4.48 -12.54 -17.86
CA SER A 214 -4.71 -11.39 -16.99
C SER A 214 -3.42 -10.96 -16.28
N ILE A 215 -3.39 -9.74 -15.72
CA ILE A 215 -2.28 -9.28 -14.87
C ILE A 215 -2.01 -10.28 -13.74
N VAL A 216 -3.05 -10.81 -13.09
CA VAL A 216 -2.93 -11.78 -12.00
C VAL A 216 -2.30 -13.10 -12.47
N GLU A 217 -2.69 -13.60 -13.64
CA GLU A 217 -2.07 -14.80 -14.21
C GLU A 217 -0.60 -14.56 -14.58
N ASN A 218 -0.27 -13.40 -15.12
CA ASN A 218 1.11 -13.01 -15.38
C ASN A 218 1.95 -12.92 -14.09
N ILE A 219 1.38 -12.38 -13.00
CA ILE A 219 2.02 -12.39 -11.67
C ILE A 219 2.29 -13.84 -11.23
N LEU A 220 1.28 -14.71 -11.28
CA LEU A 220 1.41 -16.11 -10.87
C LEU A 220 2.35 -16.94 -11.75
N GLN A 221 2.66 -16.49 -12.96
CA GLN A 221 3.63 -17.10 -13.87
C GLN A 221 4.99 -16.37 -13.89
N ASN A 222 5.13 -15.30 -13.09
CA ASN A 222 6.30 -14.41 -13.04
C ASN A 222 6.69 -13.86 -14.43
N LYS A 223 5.71 -13.49 -15.24
CA LYS A 223 5.90 -12.93 -16.59
C LYS A 223 5.72 -11.43 -16.56
N TYR A 224 6.81 -10.69 -16.43
CA TYR A 224 6.80 -9.23 -16.43
C TYR A 224 7.82 -8.65 -17.42
N ILE A 225 7.64 -7.37 -17.75
CA ILE A 225 8.53 -6.62 -18.64
C ILE A 225 9.45 -5.70 -17.83
N VAL A 226 10.58 -5.34 -18.43
CA VAL A 226 11.56 -4.39 -17.87
C VAL A 226 11.90 -3.26 -18.84
N GLU A 227 11.30 -3.25 -20.01
CA GLU A 227 11.43 -2.22 -21.05
C GLU A 227 10.16 -2.15 -21.92
N THR A 228 9.97 -1.04 -22.60
CA THR A 228 8.92 -0.80 -23.60
C THR A 228 9.54 -0.16 -24.84
N ASP A 229 8.75 0.10 -25.88
CA ASP A 229 9.23 0.79 -27.09
C ASP A 229 9.80 2.18 -26.77
N SER A 230 9.26 2.85 -25.78
CA SER A 230 9.66 4.21 -25.34
C SER A 230 10.66 4.24 -24.20
N VAL A 231 10.77 3.16 -23.40
CA VAL A 231 11.64 3.07 -22.22
C VAL A 231 12.60 1.90 -22.40
N LYS A 232 13.90 2.18 -22.47
CA LYS A 232 14.94 1.16 -22.60
C LYS A 232 15.29 0.55 -21.24
N ARG A 233 15.71 -0.70 -21.28
CA ARG A 233 16.16 -1.45 -20.10
C ARG A 233 17.26 -0.68 -19.35
N ASP A 234 17.09 -0.58 -18.03
CA ASP A 234 18.08 -0.09 -17.07
C ASP A 234 18.47 -1.22 -16.12
N ASP A 235 19.78 -1.51 -16.02
CA ASP A 235 20.23 -2.66 -15.25
C ASP A 235 19.99 -2.52 -13.74
N SER A 236 19.97 -1.32 -13.19
CA SER A 236 19.69 -1.10 -11.76
C SER A 236 18.23 -1.41 -11.41
N ILE A 237 17.30 -1.00 -12.26
CA ILE A 237 15.86 -1.30 -12.13
C ILE A 237 15.61 -2.79 -12.34
N VAL A 238 16.27 -3.40 -13.34
CA VAL A 238 16.15 -4.84 -13.61
C VAL A 238 16.67 -5.66 -12.41
N GLU A 239 17.81 -5.26 -11.85
CA GLU A 239 18.36 -5.94 -10.67
C GLU A 239 17.44 -5.79 -9.46
N PHE A 240 16.85 -4.60 -9.22
CA PHE A 240 15.87 -4.40 -8.18
C PHE A 240 14.64 -5.28 -8.36
N ALA A 241 14.08 -5.32 -9.58
CA ALA A 241 12.95 -6.19 -9.92
C ALA A 241 13.28 -7.66 -9.68
N SER A 242 14.45 -8.14 -10.12
CA SER A 242 14.87 -9.52 -9.92
C SER A 242 14.99 -9.93 -8.45
N LYS A 243 15.33 -8.97 -7.55
CA LYS A 243 15.47 -9.22 -6.12
C LYS A 243 14.16 -9.06 -5.32
N THR A 244 13.14 -8.47 -5.91
CA THR A 244 11.86 -8.20 -5.23
C THR A 244 10.68 -8.99 -5.79
N LEU A 245 10.69 -9.33 -7.09
CA LEU A 245 9.58 -9.99 -7.78
C LEU A 245 9.71 -11.51 -7.87
N HIS A 246 10.53 -12.14 -7.00
CA HIS A 246 10.55 -13.60 -6.94
C HIS A 246 9.21 -14.17 -6.46
N MET A 247 8.84 -15.32 -7.02
CA MET A 247 7.61 -16.04 -6.69
C MET A 247 7.57 -16.43 -5.22
N GLN A 248 8.69 -16.87 -4.67
CA GLN A 248 8.80 -17.28 -3.29
C GLN A 248 9.42 -16.16 -2.44
N PRO A 249 8.83 -15.81 -1.28
CA PRO A 249 9.36 -14.76 -0.42
C PRO A 249 10.80 -14.99 0.04
N TYR A 250 11.20 -16.25 0.24
CA TYR A 250 12.56 -16.59 0.69
C TYR A 250 13.64 -16.40 -0.39
N ASP A 251 13.27 -16.26 -1.67
CA ASP A 251 14.16 -15.93 -2.77
C ASP A 251 14.32 -14.40 -2.97
N ARG A 252 13.50 -13.59 -2.31
CA ARG A 252 13.59 -12.12 -2.29
C ARG A 252 14.71 -11.68 -1.35
N LEU A 253 15.04 -10.37 -1.34
CA LEU A 253 15.94 -9.79 -0.34
C LEU A 253 15.51 -10.21 1.06
N ARG A 254 16.47 -10.65 1.89
CA ARG A 254 16.19 -11.33 3.17
C ARG A 254 15.44 -10.45 4.17
N ASN A 255 15.78 -9.16 4.23
CA ASN A 255 15.22 -8.21 5.17
C ASN A 255 15.29 -6.77 4.62
N TYR A 256 14.65 -5.83 5.32
CA TYR A 256 14.60 -4.45 4.86
C TYR A 256 15.95 -3.71 4.98
N GLN A 257 16.89 -4.17 5.82
CA GLN A 257 18.24 -3.62 5.89
C GLN A 257 18.99 -3.89 4.58
N MET A 258 18.87 -5.12 4.03
CA MET A 258 19.43 -5.46 2.72
C MET A 258 18.75 -4.70 1.59
N LEU A 259 17.42 -4.52 1.67
CA LEU A 259 16.65 -3.70 0.72
C LEU A 259 17.13 -2.25 0.73
N ASN A 260 17.25 -1.63 1.91
CA ASN A 260 17.78 -0.29 2.08
C ASN A 260 19.22 -0.15 1.58
N ALA A 261 20.08 -1.13 1.88
CA ALA A 261 21.47 -1.13 1.42
C ALA A 261 21.55 -1.21 -0.11
N PHE A 262 20.67 -2.00 -0.74
CA PHE A 262 20.57 -2.06 -2.19
C PHE A 262 20.15 -0.71 -2.78
N ILE A 263 19.05 -0.13 -2.29
CA ILE A 263 18.52 1.15 -2.75
C ILE A 263 19.56 2.27 -2.59
N ALA A 264 20.24 2.32 -1.45
CA ALA A 264 21.24 3.36 -1.15
C ALA A 264 22.45 3.37 -2.11
N LYS A 265 22.77 2.23 -2.74
CA LYS A 265 23.83 2.14 -3.75
C LYS A 265 23.44 2.72 -5.11
N GLN A 266 22.14 2.97 -5.34
CA GLN A 266 21.60 3.44 -6.62
C GLN A 266 21.36 4.97 -6.64
N ILE A 267 21.52 5.66 -5.51
CA ILE A 267 21.33 7.10 -5.33
C ILE A 267 22.68 7.82 -5.36
#